data_b3d13a230721430ead35c3571f60f4e7
#
_entry.id   b3d13a230721430ead35c3571f60f4e7
#
_cell.length_a   1.000
_cell.length_b   1.000
_cell.length_c   1.000
_cell.angle_alpha   90.00
_cell.angle_beta   90.00
_cell.angle_gamma   90.00
#
_symmetry.space_group_name_H-M   'P 1'
#
loop_
_entity.id
_entity.type
_entity.pdbx_description
1 polymer ?
#
loop_
_entity_poly.entity_id
_entity_poly.type
_entity_poly.pdbx_seq_one_letter_code
_entity_poly.pdbx_strand_id
1 'polypeptide(L)'
;MNLDGLLISDMERDDLHREVYRTQGKLTSCFGYDAMGRKAWQFASTLSADKLSQVHNTGVNTSLLVEHAYNPIHRRYQYDPAGELVRTLDKLRGEIKYEYEANGQLRSRDTGSLVGSEEFRYDPAANRLDFNARQFDKVKDNRIKQWRDQEYRYDPWGNLIEKRSGYSKLQSFSYDCENRLVRAETLVNGKLESRGEYRYDSLGRRVAKQAEINGEVEQKRFLWQGLRMLREETPGQNILYLYEPGSYAPLARVDQVEGEGQKVYYFHTDQIGTPLELTDTDGKIVWQATYRSWGEIEQLTVNGVEQNLRFQGQYFDRETALHYNTFRYYDPALGRFVTQDPVGLFGGDNLYQYAKNTQSWIDSLGLACDKWDVSTHQANKNAVKGKNLGLDSHHVGQKNLMKDLVEGYDPATGPAMLVPRVGHTVSKEGVGIVSRSSINPRTGLPFTSARDVVARDIRELRRVYPEVPNEKLQELIALNKSMYPEMRK
;
A
#
# COMPACT_ATOMS: atom_id res chain seq x y z
N MET A 1 -11.64 13.13 14.72
CA MET A 1 -10.31 13.75 14.51
C MET A 1 -10.48 15.25 14.42
N ASN A 2 -9.75 16.02 15.24
CA ASN A 2 -9.79 17.47 15.25
C ASN A 2 -8.42 18.05 14.95
N LEU A 3 -8.36 19.19 14.25
CA LEU A 3 -7.17 19.98 13.99
C LEU A 3 -7.47 21.42 14.38
N ASP A 4 -6.79 21.94 15.42
CA ASP A 4 -6.94 23.31 15.92
C ASP A 4 -8.41 23.75 16.16
N GLY A 5 -9.24 22.83 16.68
CA GLY A 5 -10.66 23.04 16.92
C GLY A 5 -11.58 22.81 15.71
N LEU A 6 -11.04 22.57 14.54
CA LEU A 6 -11.80 22.18 13.34
C LEU A 6 -12.03 20.67 13.32
N LEU A 7 -13.28 20.24 13.27
CA LEU A 7 -13.63 18.83 13.11
C LEU A 7 -13.32 18.39 11.67
N ILE A 8 -12.30 17.54 11.52
CA ILE A 8 -11.89 17.01 10.21
C ILE A 8 -12.69 15.74 9.88
N SER A 9 -12.86 14.84 10.84
CA SER A 9 -13.54 13.57 10.61
C SER A 9 -14.09 13.01 11.91
N ASP A 10 -15.33 12.60 11.90
CA ASP A 10 -15.95 11.80 12.94
C ASP A 10 -16.12 10.36 12.44
N MET A 11 -15.72 9.37 13.26
CA MET A 11 -15.66 7.97 12.87
C MET A 11 -16.36 7.10 13.89
N GLU A 12 -17.32 6.32 13.44
CA GLU A 12 -18.00 5.31 14.23
C GLU A 12 -17.51 3.91 13.84
N ARG A 13 -17.45 3.01 14.83
CA ARG A 13 -16.95 1.65 14.65
C ARG A 13 -17.94 0.63 15.18
N ASP A 14 -17.96 -0.55 14.57
CA ASP A 14 -18.69 -1.70 15.06
C ASP A 14 -17.97 -2.39 16.24
N ASP A 15 -18.61 -3.41 16.83
CA ASP A 15 -18.05 -4.20 17.94
C ASP A 15 -16.74 -4.94 17.59
N LEU A 16 -16.42 -5.06 16.31
CA LEU A 16 -15.15 -5.61 15.81
C LEU A 16 -14.11 -4.50 15.53
N HIS A 17 -14.37 -3.27 15.98
CA HIS A 17 -13.55 -2.08 15.78
C HIS A 17 -13.35 -1.69 14.31
N ARG A 18 -14.19 -2.17 13.38
CA ARG A 18 -14.17 -1.76 11.98
C ARG A 18 -14.98 -0.48 11.81
N GLU A 19 -14.50 0.42 10.98
CA GLU A 19 -15.17 1.67 10.68
C GLU A 19 -16.47 1.42 9.90
N VAL A 20 -17.60 1.90 10.41
CA VAL A 20 -18.92 1.77 9.75
C VAL A 20 -19.44 3.08 9.21
N TYR A 21 -19.15 4.19 9.89
CA TYR A 21 -19.51 5.53 9.44
C TYR A 21 -18.33 6.48 9.59
N ARG A 22 -18.22 7.40 8.62
CA ARG A 22 -17.23 8.48 8.62
C ARG A 22 -17.88 9.76 8.13
N THR A 23 -18.10 10.73 9.01
CA THR A 23 -18.61 12.04 8.64
C THR A 23 -17.47 13.01 8.37
N GLN A 24 -17.45 13.60 7.18
CA GLN A 24 -16.45 14.54 6.68
C GLN A 24 -17.15 15.65 5.89
N GLY A 25 -17.15 16.89 6.41
CA GLY A 25 -17.94 17.97 5.85
C GLY A 25 -19.44 17.61 5.82
N LYS A 26 -20.07 17.78 4.68
CA LYS A 26 -21.50 17.45 4.47
C LYS A 26 -21.75 16.00 4.04
N LEU A 27 -20.72 15.17 3.92
CA LEU A 27 -20.86 13.77 3.55
C LEU A 27 -20.61 12.84 4.72
N THR A 28 -21.42 11.80 4.83
CA THR A 28 -21.18 10.63 5.66
C THR A 28 -20.90 9.44 4.77
N SER A 29 -19.69 8.92 4.85
CA SER A 29 -19.29 7.66 4.21
C SER A 29 -19.70 6.48 5.07
N CYS A 30 -20.23 5.42 4.45
CA CYS A 30 -20.63 4.18 5.09
C CYS A 30 -19.84 3.02 4.52
N PHE A 31 -19.48 2.07 5.37
CA PHE A 31 -18.68 0.91 5.01
C PHE A 31 -19.34 -0.37 5.49
N GLY A 32 -19.33 -1.39 4.65
CA GLY A 32 -19.76 -2.74 5.01
C GLY A 32 -18.70 -3.77 4.65
N TYR A 33 -18.71 -4.85 5.40
CA TYR A 33 -17.68 -5.87 5.36
C TYR A 33 -18.28 -7.24 5.11
N ASP A 34 -17.53 -8.11 4.47
CA ASP A 34 -17.87 -9.52 4.33
C ASP A 34 -17.56 -10.30 5.63
N ALA A 35 -17.88 -11.58 5.64
CA ALA A 35 -17.63 -12.46 6.78
C ALA A 35 -16.15 -12.61 7.15
N MET A 36 -15.24 -12.33 6.21
CA MET A 36 -13.78 -12.34 6.42
C MET A 36 -13.25 -11.00 6.90
N GLY A 37 -14.10 -9.96 7.03
CA GLY A 37 -13.73 -8.61 7.46
C GLY A 37 -13.15 -7.73 6.35
N ARG A 38 -13.26 -8.14 5.08
CA ARG A 38 -12.84 -7.33 3.92
C ARG A 38 -13.96 -6.36 3.54
N LYS A 39 -13.59 -5.18 3.04
CA LYS A 39 -14.56 -4.17 2.59
C LYS A 39 -15.40 -4.74 1.43
N ALA A 40 -16.70 -4.96 1.66
CA ALA A 40 -17.62 -5.48 0.65
C ALA A 40 -18.34 -4.38 -0.12
N TRP A 41 -18.57 -3.24 0.52
CA TRP A 41 -19.16 -2.06 -0.10
C TRP A 41 -18.83 -0.80 0.66
N GLN A 42 -18.94 0.33 -0.02
CA GLN A 42 -18.87 1.66 0.56
C GLN A 42 -19.72 2.63 -0.25
N PHE A 43 -20.28 3.62 0.39
CA PHE A 43 -20.94 4.75 -0.27
C PHE A 43 -20.83 6.01 0.59
N ALA A 44 -20.96 7.18 -0.04
CA ALA A 44 -21.05 8.46 0.65
C ALA A 44 -22.44 9.06 0.42
N SER A 45 -23.03 9.61 1.48
CA SER A 45 -24.38 10.20 1.49
C SER A 45 -24.36 11.57 2.15
N THR A 46 -25.34 12.41 1.82
CA THR A 46 -25.60 13.66 2.52
C THR A 46 -26.44 13.50 3.80
N LEU A 47 -26.89 12.27 4.08
CA LEU A 47 -27.58 11.94 5.34
C LEU A 47 -26.55 11.81 6.48
N SER A 48 -26.94 12.22 7.69
CA SER A 48 -26.10 12.02 8.88
C SER A 48 -25.99 10.53 9.25
N ALA A 49 -24.94 10.16 10.00
CA ALA A 49 -24.73 8.80 10.50
C ALA A 49 -25.94 8.26 11.26
N ASP A 50 -26.56 9.07 12.14
CA ASP A 50 -27.77 8.68 12.88
C ASP A 50 -28.94 8.29 11.96
N LYS A 51 -29.20 9.11 10.91
CA LYS A 51 -30.27 8.80 9.94
C LYS A 51 -29.95 7.56 9.12
N LEU A 52 -28.69 7.38 8.71
CA LEU A 52 -28.25 6.19 7.99
C LEU A 52 -28.37 4.93 8.85
N SER A 53 -28.00 5.01 10.13
CA SER A 53 -28.17 3.92 11.09
C SER A 53 -29.66 3.57 11.29
N GLN A 54 -30.53 4.57 11.45
CA GLN A 54 -31.98 4.34 11.54
C GLN A 54 -32.52 3.62 10.30
N VAL A 55 -32.17 4.08 9.09
CA VAL A 55 -32.60 3.45 7.84
C VAL A 55 -32.06 2.02 7.73
N HIS A 56 -30.82 1.79 8.11
CA HIS A 56 -30.23 0.44 8.11
C HIS A 56 -30.97 -0.51 9.06
N ASN A 57 -31.35 -0.05 10.24
CA ASN A 57 -32.07 -0.82 11.24
C ASN A 57 -33.53 -1.13 10.86
N THR A 58 -34.11 -0.45 9.86
CA THR A 58 -35.45 -0.78 9.35
C THR A 58 -35.50 -2.02 8.43
N GLY A 59 -34.36 -2.68 8.19
CA GLY A 59 -34.27 -3.87 7.34
C GLY A 59 -34.36 -3.56 5.84
N VAL A 60 -34.10 -2.32 5.43
CA VAL A 60 -33.99 -1.96 4.02
C VAL A 60 -32.88 -2.80 3.37
N ASN A 61 -33.14 -3.29 2.16
CA ASN A 61 -32.16 -4.03 1.38
C ASN A 61 -30.90 -3.18 1.20
N THR A 62 -29.77 -3.67 1.73
CA THR A 62 -28.47 -2.97 1.70
C THR A 62 -28.08 -2.56 0.28
N SER A 63 -28.45 -3.34 -0.74
CA SER A 63 -28.20 -3.01 -2.13
C SER A 63 -28.87 -1.71 -2.57
N LEU A 64 -30.12 -1.50 -2.18
CA LEU A 64 -30.87 -0.27 -2.50
C LEU A 64 -30.29 0.94 -1.80
N LEU A 65 -29.78 0.76 -0.58
CA LEU A 65 -29.15 1.84 0.19
C LEU A 65 -27.79 2.23 -0.43
N VAL A 66 -26.95 1.26 -0.75
CA VAL A 66 -25.62 1.49 -1.35
C VAL A 66 -25.75 2.15 -2.73
N GLU A 67 -26.60 1.61 -3.60
CA GLU A 67 -26.76 2.05 -5.00
C GLU A 67 -27.78 3.19 -5.15
N HIS A 68 -28.18 3.82 -4.06
CA HIS A 68 -29.14 4.92 -4.13
C HIS A 68 -28.64 6.06 -5.03
N ALA A 69 -29.51 6.56 -5.90
CA ALA A 69 -29.15 7.53 -6.94
C ALA A 69 -28.54 8.84 -6.39
N TYR A 70 -28.94 9.27 -5.20
CA TYR A 70 -28.44 10.47 -4.54
C TYR A 70 -27.08 10.29 -3.84
N ASN A 71 -26.55 9.06 -3.71
CA ASN A 71 -25.19 8.86 -3.22
C ASN A 71 -24.21 9.34 -4.28
N PRO A 72 -23.39 10.39 -4.04
CA PRO A 72 -22.42 10.85 -5.04
C PRO A 72 -21.37 9.80 -5.36
N ILE A 73 -21.04 8.97 -4.39
CA ILE A 73 -20.03 7.90 -4.49
C ILE A 73 -20.67 6.61 -3.96
N HIS A 74 -20.55 5.52 -4.69
CA HIS A 74 -20.80 4.19 -4.17
C HIS A 74 -19.99 3.13 -4.91
N ARG A 75 -19.55 2.09 -4.18
CA ARG A 75 -18.73 0.97 -4.66
C ARG A 75 -19.12 -0.32 -4.00
N ARG A 76 -18.98 -1.43 -4.76
CA ARG A 76 -19.08 -2.79 -4.25
C ARG A 76 -17.85 -3.57 -4.68
N TYR A 77 -17.43 -4.48 -3.81
CA TYR A 77 -16.28 -5.33 -3.98
C TYR A 77 -16.69 -6.78 -3.83
N GLN A 78 -16.23 -7.65 -4.72
CA GLN A 78 -16.42 -9.09 -4.63
C GLN A 78 -15.06 -9.78 -4.67
N TYR A 79 -14.92 -10.78 -3.83
CA TYR A 79 -13.67 -11.53 -3.68
C TYR A 79 -13.94 -13.01 -3.96
N ASP A 80 -12.93 -13.70 -4.48
CA ASP A 80 -12.95 -15.14 -4.62
C ASP A 80 -12.67 -15.86 -3.28
N PRO A 81 -12.77 -17.19 -3.23
CA PRO A 81 -12.43 -17.97 -2.03
C PRO A 81 -10.97 -17.87 -1.60
N ALA A 82 -10.04 -17.52 -2.51
CA ALA A 82 -8.62 -17.30 -2.18
C ALA A 82 -8.38 -15.93 -1.52
N GLY A 83 -9.36 -15.00 -1.60
CA GLY A 83 -9.27 -13.67 -1.02
C GLY A 83 -8.95 -12.57 -2.03
N GLU A 84 -8.77 -12.90 -3.30
CA GLU A 84 -8.46 -11.93 -4.34
C GLU A 84 -9.70 -11.16 -4.79
N LEU A 85 -9.54 -9.86 -5.08
CA LEU A 85 -10.61 -9.01 -5.58
C LEU A 85 -10.95 -9.37 -7.04
N VAL A 86 -12.10 -9.98 -7.29
CA VAL A 86 -12.48 -10.40 -8.65
C VAL A 86 -13.43 -9.44 -9.36
N ARG A 87 -14.09 -8.54 -8.63
CA ARG A 87 -15.02 -7.58 -9.22
C ARG A 87 -15.18 -6.33 -8.38
N THR A 88 -15.18 -5.19 -9.04
CA THR A 88 -15.60 -3.90 -8.50
C THR A 88 -16.75 -3.34 -9.31
N LEU A 89 -17.80 -2.87 -8.66
CA LEU A 89 -18.87 -2.08 -9.26
C LEU A 89 -18.85 -0.69 -8.65
N ASP A 90 -18.48 0.32 -9.44
CA ASP A 90 -18.30 1.71 -9.03
C ASP A 90 -19.24 2.62 -9.81
N LYS A 91 -19.99 3.51 -9.13
CA LYS A 91 -20.91 4.45 -9.78
C LYS A 91 -20.24 5.30 -10.85
N LEU A 92 -19.00 5.72 -10.60
CA LEU A 92 -18.29 6.69 -11.44
C LEU A 92 -17.38 6.02 -12.49
N ARG A 93 -17.07 4.71 -12.32
CA ARG A 93 -16.13 3.96 -13.18
C ARG A 93 -16.75 2.71 -13.84
N GLY A 94 -17.99 2.36 -13.46
CA GLY A 94 -18.65 1.17 -13.97
C GLY A 94 -18.15 -0.12 -13.32
N GLU A 95 -18.30 -1.22 -14.04
CA GLU A 95 -17.88 -2.55 -13.61
C GLU A 95 -16.47 -2.83 -14.10
N ILE A 96 -15.64 -3.38 -13.20
CA ILE A 96 -14.30 -3.87 -13.50
C ILE A 96 -14.18 -5.29 -12.94
N LYS A 97 -13.69 -6.22 -13.76
CA LYS A 97 -13.41 -7.60 -13.36
C LYS A 97 -11.92 -7.86 -13.40
N TYR A 98 -11.46 -8.73 -12.51
CA TYR A 98 -10.06 -9.10 -12.38
C TYR A 98 -9.91 -10.62 -12.41
N GLU A 99 -8.84 -11.09 -13.04
CA GLU A 99 -8.44 -12.49 -13.03
C GLU A 99 -7.01 -12.61 -12.54
N TYR A 100 -6.71 -13.72 -11.88
CA TYR A 100 -5.41 -13.98 -11.29
C TYR A 100 -4.83 -15.32 -11.77
N GLU A 101 -3.51 -15.42 -11.78
CA GLU A 101 -2.83 -16.70 -11.87
C GLU A 101 -2.89 -17.46 -10.53
N ALA A 102 -2.60 -18.75 -10.53
CA ALA A 102 -2.67 -19.60 -9.33
C ALA A 102 -1.74 -19.15 -8.19
N ASN A 103 -0.72 -18.34 -8.49
CA ASN A 103 0.23 -17.75 -7.53
C ASN A 103 -0.20 -16.37 -7.01
N GLY A 104 -1.42 -15.89 -7.37
CA GLY A 104 -1.96 -14.61 -6.96
C GLY A 104 -1.50 -13.41 -7.79
N GLN A 105 -0.75 -13.62 -8.89
CA GLN A 105 -0.40 -12.55 -9.81
C GLN A 105 -1.59 -12.10 -10.64
N LEU A 106 -1.76 -10.78 -10.83
CA LEU A 106 -2.85 -10.22 -11.62
C LEU A 106 -2.68 -10.62 -13.09
N ARG A 107 -3.65 -11.35 -13.65
CA ARG A 107 -3.66 -11.82 -15.04
C ARG A 107 -4.37 -10.87 -15.98
N SER A 108 -5.52 -10.31 -15.54
CA SER A 108 -6.28 -9.38 -16.36
C SER A 108 -7.09 -8.39 -15.53
N ARG A 109 -7.38 -7.25 -16.14
CA ARG A 109 -8.37 -6.26 -15.74
C ARG A 109 -9.31 -6.06 -16.92
N ASP A 110 -10.58 -6.33 -16.75
CA ASP A 110 -11.61 -6.18 -17.78
C ASP A 110 -12.62 -5.09 -17.37
N THR A 111 -12.71 -4.04 -18.16
CA THR A 111 -13.66 -2.92 -17.99
C THR A 111 -14.88 -3.02 -18.91
N GLY A 112 -15.02 -4.12 -19.66
CA GLY A 112 -16.02 -4.25 -20.73
C GLY A 112 -15.70 -3.43 -21.99
N SER A 113 -14.56 -2.75 -22.01
CA SER A 113 -14.07 -1.95 -23.16
C SER A 113 -12.64 -2.35 -23.51
N LEU A 114 -12.33 -2.50 -24.79
CA LEU A 114 -11.00 -2.81 -25.27
C LEU A 114 -9.95 -1.75 -24.87
N VAL A 115 -10.35 -0.50 -24.77
CA VAL A 115 -9.43 0.61 -24.45
C VAL A 115 -9.00 0.60 -22.99
N GLY A 116 -9.90 0.23 -22.07
CA GLY A 116 -9.65 0.21 -20.64
C GLY A 116 -9.19 -1.14 -20.08
N SER A 117 -9.31 -2.22 -20.86
CA SER A 117 -8.94 -3.56 -20.41
C SER A 117 -7.44 -3.80 -20.55
N GLU A 118 -6.89 -4.60 -19.64
CA GLU A 118 -5.47 -4.92 -19.58
C GLU A 118 -5.27 -6.42 -19.37
N GLU A 119 -4.27 -7.00 -20.04
CA GLU A 119 -3.82 -8.37 -19.81
C GLU A 119 -2.34 -8.37 -19.44
N PHE A 120 -1.94 -9.30 -18.59
CA PHE A 120 -0.60 -9.40 -18.08
C PHE A 120 -0.04 -10.81 -18.23
N ARG A 121 1.25 -10.90 -18.47
CA ARG A 121 2.05 -12.13 -18.46
C ARG A 121 3.32 -11.91 -17.66
N TYR A 122 3.82 -12.97 -17.07
CA TYR A 122 5.00 -12.91 -16.22
C TYR A 122 5.98 -14.01 -16.60
N ASP A 123 7.26 -13.75 -16.37
CA ASP A 123 8.27 -14.79 -16.35
C ASP A 123 8.27 -15.51 -14.97
N PRO A 124 9.04 -16.60 -14.80
CA PRO A 124 9.12 -17.30 -13.52
C PRO A 124 9.64 -16.45 -12.34
N ALA A 125 10.34 -15.34 -12.62
CA ALA A 125 10.81 -14.38 -11.63
C ALA A 125 9.83 -13.21 -11.39
N ALA A 126 8.58 -13.36 -11.86
CA ALA A 126 7.52 -12.35 -11.74
C ALA A 126 7.79 -11.01 -12.44
N ASN A 127 8.67 -10.98 -13.43
CA ASN A 127 8.79 -9.82 -14.30
C ASN A 127 7.63 -9.78 -15.28
N ARG A 128 6.95 -8.63 -15.40
CA ARG A 128 5.94 -8.43 -16.43
C ARG A 128 6.58 -8.52 -17.82
N LEU A 129 5.93 -9.27 -18.71
CA LEU A 129 6.33 -9.44 -20.09
C LEU A 129 5.41 -8.65 -21.02
N ASP A 130 5.99 -8.04 -22.05
CA ASP A 130 5.23 -7.39 -23.11
C ASP A 130 4.64 -8.45 -24.06
N PHE A 131 3.34 -8.34 -24.39
CA PHE A 131 2.64 -9.26 -25.28
C PHE A 131 3.22 -9.35 -26.69
N ASN A 132 3.82 -8.25 -27.15
CA ASN A 132 4.45 -8.18 -28.48
C ASN A 132 5.87 -8.75 -28.50
N ALA A 133 6.36 -9.21 -27.36
CA ALA A 133 7.73 -9.74 -27.25
C ALA A 133 7.80 -11.19 -27.73
N ARG A 134 8.26 -11.40 -28.94
CA ARG A 134 8.63 -12.73 -29.46
C ARG A 134 9.95 -13.27 -28.88
N GLN A 135 10.66 -12.50 -28.02
CA GLN A 135 11.97 -12.83 -27.50
C GLN A 135 12.03 -12.63 -25.98
N PHE A 136 12.47 -13.68 -25.28
CA PHE A 136 12.72 -13.69 -23.84
C PHE A 136 13.94 -12.85 -23.41
N ASP A 137 14.72 -12.32 -24.37
CA ASP A 137 15.95 -11.56 -24.14
C ASP A 137 15.71 -10.12 -23.61
N LYS A 138 14.46 -9.70 -23.41
CA LYS A 138 14.12 -8.35 -22.97
C LYS A 138 14.29 -8.13 -21.47
N VAL A 139 14.44 -9.20 -20.69
CA VAL A 139 14.71 -9.17 -19.25
C VAL A 139 15.98 -9.97 -18.97
N LYS A 140 16.96 -9.36 -18.30
CA LYS A 140 18.17 -10.03 -17.83
C LYS A 140 18.48 -9.60 -16.41
N ASP A 141 18.71 -10.55 -15.51
CA ASP A 141 19.00 -10.31 -14.10
C ASP A 141 17.88 -9.45 -13.43
N ASN A 142 16.62 -9.76 -13.75
CA ASN A 142 15.42 -9.00 -13.38
C ASN A 142 15.40 -7.54 -13.89
N ARG A 143 16.31 -7.12 -14.76
CA ARG A 143 16.36 -5.80 -15.38
C ARG A 143 15.66 -5.84 -16.72
N ILE A 144 14.59 -5.04 -16.88
CA ILE A 144 13.90 -4.91 -18.16
C ILE A 144 14.75 -4.05 -19.08
N LYS A 145 15.17 -4.60 -20.22
CA LYS A 145 15.94 -3.87 -21.25
C LYS A 145 15.05 -3.20 -22.29
N GLN A 146 13.88 -3.77 -22.53
CA GLN A 146 12.90 -3.23 -23.46
C GLN A 146 11.48 -3.54 -22.98
N TRP A 147 10.59 -2.53 -23.13
CA TRP A 147 9.16 -2.63 -22.84
C TRP A 147 8.41 -1.81 -23.88
N ARG A 148 7.57 -2.47 -24.71
CA ARG A 148 6.92 -1.84 -25.87
C ARG A 148 7.97 -1.17 -26.79
N ASP A 149 7.84 0.15 -26.98
CA ASP A 149 8.74 1.01 -27.77
C ASP A 149 9.85 1.68 -26.93
N GLN A 150 9.97 1.28 -25.66
CA GLN A 150 10.91 1.88 -24.70
C GLN A 150 12.11 0.96 -24.45
N GLU A 151 13.29 1.57 -24.36
CA GLU A 151 14.56 0.91 -24.04
C GLU A 151 15.07 1.42 -22.70
N TYR A 152 15.70 0.53 -21.92
CA TYR A 152 16.15 0.80 -20.55
C TYR A 152 17.61 0.37 -20.37
N ARG A 153 18.39 1.26 -19.74
CA ARG A 153 19.79 0.98 -19.37
C ARG A 153 19.97 1.16 -17.87
N TYR A 154 20.79 0.28 -17.32
CA TYR A 154 21.08 0.27 -15.89
C TYR A 154 22.58 0.40 -15.65
N ASP A 155 22.93 0.99 -14.49
CA ASP A 155 24.29 0.99 -13.99
C ASP A 155 24.71 -0.40 -13.45
N PRO A 156 25.99 -0.58 -13.04
CA PRO A 156 26.44 -1.84 -12.43
C PRO A 156 25.71 -2.24 -11.15
N TRP A 157 25.20 -1.26 -10.38
CA TRP A 157 24.41 -1.48 -9.14
C TRP A 157 22.95 -1.80 -9.40
N GLY A 158 22.51 -1.74 -10.66
CA GLY A 158 21.13 -2.05 -11.05
C GLY A 158 20.18 -0.88 -10.99
N ASN A 159 20.64 0.34 -10.87
CA ASN A 159 19.81 1.52 -10.94
C ASN A 159 19.50 1.86 -12.40
N LEU A 160 18.25 2.22 -12.70
CA LEU A 160 17.87 2.68 -14.03
C LEU A 160 18.51 4.04 -14.30
N ILE A 161 19.41 4.12 -15.26
CA ILE A 161 20.10 5.39 -15.61
C ILE A 161 19.57 6.04 -16.88
N GLU A 162 18.91 5.28 -17.75
CA GLU A 162 18.37 5.81 -19.01
C GLU A 162 17.09 5.07 -19.40
N LYS A 163 16.08 5.83 -19.81
CA LYS A 163 14.83 5.36 -20.42
C LYS A 163 14.63 6.10 -21.73
N ARG A 164 14.62 5.39 -22.84
CA ARG A 164 14.44 5.95 -24.18
C ARG A 164 13.09 5.51 -24.73
N SER A 165 12.27 6.46 -25.17
CA SER A 165 10.98 6.19 -25.81
C SER A 165 11.04 6.64 -27.28
N GLY A 166 11.07 5.66 -28.19
CA GLY A 166 11.30 5.91 -29.61
C GLY A 166 12.61 6.69 -29.85
N TYR A 167 12.59 7.55 -30.86
CA TYR A 167 13.77 8.37 -31.22
C TYR A 167 13.76 9.77 -30.59
N SER A 168 12.65 10.20 -30.02
CA SER A 168 12.44 11.59 -29.63
C SER A 168 12.60 11.86 -28.15
N LYS A 169 12.30 10.91 -27.28
CA LYS A 169 12.29 11.14 -25.83
C LYS A 169 13.35 10.31 -25.11
N LEU A 170 14.19 11.02 -24.34
CA LEU A 170 15.23 10.42 -23.49
C LEU A 170 15.08 10.93 -22.07
N GLN A 171 14.97 10.01 -21.10
CA GLN A 171 15.05 10.32 -19.68
C GLN A 171 16.36 9.76 -19.13
N SER A 172 17.08 10.58 -18.36
CA SER A 172 18.32 10.19 -17.67
C SER A 172 18.17 10.38 -16.16
N PHE A 173 18.77 9.46 -15.40
CA PHE A 173 18.66 9.41 -13.95
C PHE A 173 20.04 9.30 -13.31
N SER A 174 20.28 10.08 -12.26
CA SER A 174 21.56 10.06 -11.51
C SER A 174 21.27 9.77 -10.04
N TYR A 175 22.15 8.97 -9.44
CA TYR A 175 22.00 8.47 -8.08
C TYR A 175 23.20 8.87 -7.22
N ASP A 176 22.98 8.97 -5.91
CA ASP A 176 24.06 9.10 -4.93
C ASP A 176 24.67 7.73 -4.55
N CYS A 177 25.63 7.74 -3.64
CA CYS A 177 26.31 6.53 -3.15
C CYS A 177 25.42 5.56 -2.35
N GLU A 178 24.20 5.97 -1.99
CA GLU A 178 23.18 5.15 -1.32
C GLU A 178 22.08 4.70 -2.29
N ASN A 179 22.33 4.83 -3.62
CA ASN A 179 21.37 4.51 -4.70
C ASN A 179 20.04 5.29 -4.63
N ARG A 180 20.05 6.50 -4.04
CA ARG A 180 18.88 7.39 -4.05
C ARG A 180 18.94 8.28 -5.28
N LEU A 181 17.80 8.45 -5.95
CA LEU A 181 17.70 9.33 -7.12
C LEU A 181 17.90 10.79 -6.71
N VAL A 182 18.97 11.43 -7.20
CA VAL A 182 19.28 12.84 -6.88
C VAL A 182 18.99 13.78 -8.03
N ARG A 183 18.96 13.29 -9.27
CA ARG A 183 18.64 14.08 -10.46
C ARG A 183 17.99 13.24 -11.53
N ALA A 184 17.00 13.81 -12.19
CA ALA A 184 16.38 13.28 -13.40
C ALA A 184 16.26 14.38 -14.46
N GLU A 185 16.45 14.04 -15.74
CA GLU A 185 16.27 14.95 -16.86
C GLU A 185 15.49 14.25 -17.98
N THR A 186 14.59 14.98 -18.60
CA THR A 186 13.85 14.53 -19.78
C THR A 186 14.17 15.43 -20.95
N LEU A 187 14.69 14.85 -22.01
CA LEU A 187 14.93 15.53 -23.29
C LEU A 187 13.88 15.05 -24.30
N VAL A 188 13.28 16.00 -25.01
CA VAL A 188 12.40 15.73 -26.15
C VAL A 188 12.99 16.40 -27.40
N ASN A 189 13.28 15.61 -28.42
CA ASN A 189 13.98 16.05 -29.63
C ASN A 189 15.30 16.80 -29.32
N GLY A 190 16.03 16.33 -28.30
CA GLY A 190 17.29 16.92 -27.86
C GLY A 190 17.17 18.21 -27.03
N LYS A 191 15.94 18.67 -26.75
CA LYS A 191 15.70 19.85 -25.89
C LYS A 191 15.23 19.42 -24.52
N LEU A 192 15.67 20.14 -23.48
CA LEU A 192 15.22 19.90 -22.11
C LEU A 192 13.71 20.22 -21.99
N GLU A 193 12.91 19.19 -21.67
CA GLU A 193 11.49 19.29 -21.35
C GLU A 193 11.28 19.43 -19.84
N SER A 194 11.98 18.59 -19.05
CA SER A 194 11.89 18.65 -17.61
C SER A 194 13.20 18.23 -16.92
N ARG A 195 13.39 18.75 -15.71
CA ARG A 195 14.48 18.39 -14.81
C ARG A 195 13.95 18.30 -13.38
N GLY A 196 14.37 17.31 -12.62
CA GLY A 196 14.12 17.16 -11.18
C GLY A 196 15.43 17.04 -10.41
N GLU A 197 15.54 17.73 -9.28
CA GLU A 197 16.62 17.59 -8.30
C GLU A 197 16.02 17.28 -6.93
N TYR A 198 16.58 16.28 -6.22
CA TYR A 198 16.01 15.74 -5.01
C TYR A 198 17.03 15.75 -3.87
N ARG A 199 16.58 16.08 -2.66
CA ARG A 199 17.40 16.09 -1.46
C ARG A 199 16.78 15.22 -0.37
N TYR A 200 17.63 14.51 0.37
CA TYR A 200 17.25 13.54 1.37
C TYR A 200 17.84 13.89 2.73
N ASP A 201 17.18 13.47 3.80
CA ASP A 201 17.75 13.51 5.14
C ASP A 201 18.56 12.22 5.44
N SER A 202 19.12 12.16 6.65
CA SER A 202 19.93 11.03 7.12
C SER A 202 19.13 9.72 7.29
N LEU A 203 17.78 9.75 7.24
CA LEU A 203 16.92 8.58 7.29
C LEU A 203 16.51 8.12 5.88
N GLY A 204 17.03 8.77 4.83
CA GLY A 204 16.68 8.46 3.43
C GLY A 204 15.34 9.04 2.95
N ARG A 205 14.67 9.88 3.76
CA ARG A 205 13.41 10.52 3.38
C ARG A 205 13.69 11.76 2.54
N ARG A 206 12.96 11.92 1.45
CA ARG A 206 13.05 13.11 0.59
C ARG A 206 12.51 14.35 1.34
N VAL A 207 13.35 15.33 1.58
CA VAL A 207 13.00 16.57 2.30
C VAL A 207 12.80 17.77 1.38
N ALA A 208 13.30 17.70 0.14
CA ALA A 208 13.08 18.76 -0.84
C ALA A 208 13.14 18.21 -2.27
N LYS A 209 12.42 18.87 -3.17
CA LYS A 209 12.62 18.75 -4.61
C LYS A 209 12.58 20.13 -5.28
N GLN A 210 13.35 20.25 -6.35
CA GLN A 210 13.22 21.32 -7.33
C GLN A 210 12.91 20.69 -8.67
N ALA A 211 11.81 21.09 -9.30
CA ALA A 211 11.41 20.63 -10.61
C ALA A 211 11.38 21.82 -11.58
N GLU A 212 11.91 21.62 -12.78
CA GLU A 212 11.77 22.53 -13.92
C GLU A 212 11.00 21.78 -15.00
N ILE A 213 9.91 22.36 -15.49
CA ILE A 213 9.08 21.79 -16.56
C ILE A 213 8.80 22.89 -17.56
N ASN A 214 9.25 22.71 -18.80
CA ASN A 214 9.10 23.72 -19.87
C ASN A 214 9.60 25.12 -19.47
N GLY A 215 10.64 25.19 -18.63
CA GLY A 215 11.24 26.45 -18.15
C GLY A 215 10.58 27.02 -16.87
N GLU A 216 9.46 26.45 -16.43
CA GLU A 216 8.85 26.84 -15.14
C GLU A 216 9.49 26.03 -14.01
N VAL A 217 9.95 26.75 -12.97
CA VAL A 217 10.63 26.16 -11.82
C VAL A 217 9.70 26.12 -10.61
N GLU A 218 9.52 24.94 -10.04
CA GLU A 218 8.79 24.70 -8.80
C GLU A 218 9.75 24.17 -7.73
N GLN A 219 9.62 24.66 -6.51
CA GLN A 219 10.34 24.13 -5.35
C GLN A 219 9.35 23.63 -4.31
N LYS A 220 9.57 22.40 -3.81
CA LYS A 220 8.78 21.80 -2.74
C LYS A 220 9.67 21.31 -1.62
N ARG A 221 9.20 21.50 -0.39
CA ARG A 221 9.78 20.92 0.84
C ARG A 221 8.80 19.93 1.41
N PHE A 222 9.32 18.88 2.07
CA PHE A 222 8.50 17.82 2.66
C PHE A 222 8.84 17.65 4.12
N LEU A 223 7.82 17.60 4.97
CA LEU A 223 7.95 17.29 6.39
C LEU A 223 7.36 15.90 6.65
N TRP A 224 7.95 15.21 7.59
CA TRP A 224 7.66 13.81 7.86
C TRP A 224 7.30 13.56 9.32
N GLN A 225 6.38 12.63 9.55
CA GLN A 225 6.11 12.03 10.85
C GLN A 225 6.56 10.56 10.78
N GLY A 226 7.74 10.26 11.36
CA GLY A 226 8.39 8.97 11.12
C GLY A 226 8.68 8.77 9.63
N LEU A 227 8.15 7.72 9.00
CA LEU A 227 8.29 7.44 7.57
C LEU A 227 7.04 7.84 6.75
N ARG A 228 6.11 8.56 7.34
CA ARG A 228 4.90 9.05 6.68
C ARG A 228 5.04 10.53 6.34
N MET A 229 4.85 10.91 5.08
CA MET A 229 4.88 12.29 4.64
C MET A 229 3.69 13.05 5.24
N LEU A 230 4.00 14.07 6.03
CA LEU A 230 2.98 14.84 6.74
C LEU A 230 2.58 16.11 5.99
N ARG A 231 3.55 16.83 5.43
CA ARG A 231 3.28 18.14 4.82
C ARG A 231 4.18 18.36 3.61
N GLU A 232 3.61 19.01 2.62
CA GLU A 232 4.28 19.56 1.45
C GLU A 232 4.18 21.09 1.51
N GLU A 233 5.28 21.78 1.24
CA GLU A 233 5.39 23.23 1.27
C GLU A 233 5.93 23.75 -0.06
N THR A 234 5.23 24.72 -0.62
CA THR A 234 5.68 25.53 -1.76
C THR A 234 5.67 27.00 -1.36
N PRO A 235 6.34 27.89 -2.09
CA PRO A 235 6.15 29.33 -1.89
C PRO A 235 4.67 29.71 -1.98
N GLY A 236 4.13 30.27 -0.89
CA GLY A 236 2.72 30.72 -0.81
C GLY A 236 1.68 29.63 -0.53
N GLN A 237 2.03 28.35 -0.47
CA GLN A 237 1.07 27.28 -0.15
C GLN A 237 1.68 26.17 0.68
N ASN A 238 0.94 25.72 1.70
CA ASN A 238 1.25 24.54 2.48
C ASN A 238 0.08 23.54 2.39
N ILE A 239 0.38 22.25 2.24
CA ILE A 239 -0.60 21.17 2.22
C ILE A 239 -0.25 20.20 3.34
N LEU A 240 -1.14 20.09 4.34
CA LEU A 240 -1.04 19.10 5.41
C LEU A 240 -1.88 17.87 5.04
N TYR A 241 -1.29 16.69 5.08
CA TYR A 241 -1.95 15.41 4.84
C TYR A 241 -2.28 14.72 6.18
N LEU A 242 -3.51 14.30 6.32
CA LEU A 242 -4.01 13.52 7.43
C LEU A 242 -4.34 12.11 6.93
N TYR A 243 -3.99 11.11 7.72
CA TYR A 243 -4.09 9.71 7.34
C TYR A 243 -4.99 8.94 8.30
N GLU A 244 -5.52 7.82 7.85
CA GLU A 244 -6.21 6.88 8.72
C GLU A 244 -5.26 6.40 9.83
N PRO A 245 -5.77 6.18 11.05
CA PRO A 245 -4.95 5.71 12.18
C PRO A 245 -4.18 4.43 11.84
N GLY A 246 -2.85 4.45 12.05
CA GLY A 246 -1.98 3.30 11.81
C GLY A 246 -1.77 2.92 10.33
N SER A 247 -2.18 3.76 9.38
CA SER A 247 -2.17 3.49 7.94
C SER A 247 -1.46 4.60 7.16
N TYR A 248 -1.13 4.33 5.91
CA TYR A 248 -0.71 5.31 4.90
C TYR A 248 -1.87 5.72 3.98
N ALA A 249 -3.09 5.21 4.21
CA ALA A 249 -4.28 5.63 3.48
C ALA A 249 -4.63 7.08 3.84
N PRO A 250 -4.70 8.00 2.88
CA PRO A 250 -5.01 9.40 3.15
C PRO A 250 -6.49 9.56 3.53
N LEU A 251 -6.74 10.40 4.54
CA LEU A 251 -8.05 10.69 5.08
C LEU A 251 -8.57 12.06 4.65
N ALA A 252 -7.70 13.07 4.80
CA ALA A 252 -8.00 14.44 4.44
C ALA A 252 -6.72 15.21 4.11
N ARG A 253 -6.86 16.34 3.44
CA ARG A 253 -5.79 17.33 3.29
C ARG A 253 -6.31 18.71 3.67
N VAL A 254 -5.44 19.50 4.27
CA VAL A 254 -5.71 20.89 4.60
C VAL A 254 -4.74 21.76 3.83
N ASP A 255 -5.25 22.53 2.90
CA ASP A 255 -4.51 23.48 2.10
C ASP A 255 -4.55 24.84 2.77
N GLN A 256 -3.38 25.41 2.99
CA GLN A 256 -3.21 26.77 3.48
C GLN A 256 -2.52 27.59 2.40
N VAL A 257 -3.24 28.51 1.78
CA VAL A 257 -2.72 29.44 0.78
C VAL A 257 -2.55 30.81 1.42
N GLU A 258 -1.42 31.43 1.19
CA GLU A 258 -1.14 32.77 1.72
C GLU A 258 -2.22 33.76 1.27
N GLY A 259 -2.85 34.43 2.23
CA GLY A 259 -3.95 35.38 2.00
C GLY A 259 -5.36 34.78 1.78
N GLU A 260 -5.53 33.44 1.70
CA GLU A 260 -6.81 32.78 1.39
C GLU A 260 -7.28 31.89 2.55
N GLY A 261 -6.87 31.84 3.68
CA GLY A 261 -7.34 30.96 4.76
C GLY A 261 -7.12 29.45 4.45
N GLN A 262 -7.76 28.59 5.25
CA GLN A 262 -7.65 27.13 5.13
C GLN A 262 -8.77 26.55 4.28
N LYS A 263 -8.43 25.61 3.39
CA LYS A 263 -9.40 24.77 2.65
C LYS A 263 -9.17 23.31 3.02
N VAL A 264 -10.24 22.61 3.35
CA VAL A 264 -10.19 21.19 3.71
C VAL A 264 -10.77 20.36 2.57
N TYR A 265 -10.08 19.29 2.21
CA TYR A 265 -10.53 18.30 1.24
C TYR A 265 -10.46 16.90 1.84
N TYR A 266 -11.41 16.04 1.48
CA TYR A 266 -11.56 14.71 2.03
C TYR A 266 -11.30 13.65 0.96
N PHE A 267 -10.47 12.67 1.29
CA PHE A 267 -10.16 11.57 0.40
C PHE A 267 -11.23 10.47 0.47
N HIS A 268 -11.66 10.04 -0.70
CA HIS A 268 -12.41 8.82 -0.88
C HIS A 268 -11.53 7.82 -1.61
N THR A 269 -11.23 6.72 -0.93
CA THR A 269 -10.27 5.72 -1.39
C THR A 269 -10.96 4.44 -1.82
N ASP A 270 -10.24 3.55 -2.53
CA ASP A 270 -10.64 2.18 -2.78
C ASP A 270 -10.48 1.28 -1.53
N GLN A 271 -10.56 -0.04 -1.72
CA GLN A 271 -10.45 -1.01 -0.63
C GLN A 271 -9.06 -1.11 -0.02
N ILE A 272 -8.01 -0.72 -0.76
CA ILE A 272 -6.62 -0.71 -0.29
C ILE A 272 -6.08 0.68 0.05
N GLY A 273 -6.93 1.73 0.01
CA GLY A 273 -6.54 3.09 0.38
C GLY A 273 -5.97 3.94 -0.76
N THR A 274 -6.16 3.57 -2.02
CA THR A 274 -5.79 4.41 -3.17
C THR A 274 -6.78 5.56 -3.32
N PRO A 275 -6.34 6.83 -3.40
CA PRO A 275 -7.22 7.97 -3.65
C PRO A 275 -7.95 7.87 -5.00
N LEU A 276 -9.26 7.88 -4.97
CA LEU A 276 -10.10 7.87 -6.17
C LEU A 276 -10.80 9.21 -6.40
N GLU A 277 -11.29 9.84 -5.32
CA GLU A 277 -11.85 11.21 -5.34
C GLU A 277 -11.35 12.04 -4.17
N LEU A 278 -11.38 13.36 -4.36
CA LEU A 278 -11.40 14.37 -3.31
C LEU A 278 -12.71 15.12 -3.36
N THR A 279 -13.31 15.36 -2.20
CA THR A 279 -14.44 16.27 -2.04
C THR A 279 -14.06 17.47 -1.17
N ASP A 280 -14.71 18.60 -1.42
CA ASP A 280 -14.66 19.75 -0.52
C ASP A 280 -15.61 19.57 0.68
N THR A 281 -15.70 20.57 1.54
CA THR A 281 -16.56 20.57 2.73
C THR A 281 -18.05 20.51 2.41
N ASP A 282 -18.45 20.91 1.19
CA ASP A 282 -19.82 20.82 0.71
C ASP A 282 -20.17 19.46 0.10
N GLY A 283 -19.19 18.58 -0.03
CA GLY A 283 -19.33 17.25 -0.62
C GLY A 283 -19.24 17.23 -2.15
N LYS A 284 -18.81 18.34 -2.76
CA LYS A 284 -18.57 18.41 -4.20
C LYS A 284 -17.25 17.74 -4.54
N ILE A 285 -17.24 16.89 -5.57
CA ILE A 285 -16.02 16.28 -6.08
C ILE A 285 -15.19 17.36 -6.78
N VAL A 286 -13.95 17.57 -6.29
CA VAL A 286 -12.99 18.56 -6.80
C VAL A 286 -11.80 17.92 -7.51
N TRP A 287 -11.59 16.61 -7.29
CA TRP A 287 -10.62 15.79 -8.00
C TRP A 287 -11.17 14.37 -8.16
N GLN A 288 -10.97 13.73 -9.33
CA GLN A 288 -11.41 12.38 -9.60
C GLN A 288 -10.50 11.73 -10.64
N ALA A 289 -9.96 10.55 -10.31
CA ALA A 289 -9.11 9.78 -11.21
C ALA A 289 -9.59 8.34 -11.39
N THR A 290 -9.28 7.78 -12.56
CA THR A 290 -9.32 6.35 -12.85
C THR A 290 -7.89 5.87 -13.07
N TYR A 291 -7.55 4.71 -12.51
CA TYR A 291 -6.20 4.15 -12.60
C TYR A 291 -6.17 2.91 -13.49
N ARG A 292 -5.06 2.71 -14.16
CA ARG A 292 -4.64 1.41 -14.67
C ARG A 292 -4.24 0.49 -13.52
N SER A 293 -4.17 -0.79 -13.77
CA SER A 293 -3.91 -1.79 -12.72
C SER A 293 -2.64 -1.52 -11.91
N TRP A 294 -1.61 -0.95 -12.50
CA TRP A 294 -0.33 -0.70 -11.85
C TRP A 294 -0.13 0.75 -11.39
N GLY A 295 -1.24 1.50 -11.22
CA GLY A 295 -1.22 2.81 -10.56
C GLY A 295 -0.96 4.01 -11.47
N GLU A 296 -0.79 3.82 -12.77
CA GLU A 296 -0.82 4.92 -13.72
C GLU A 296 -2.23 5.53 -13.79
N ILE A 297 -2.36 6.85 -13.76
CA ILE A 297 -3.65 7.50 -13.99
C ILE A 297 -4.03 7.30 -15.46
N GLU A 298 -5.12 6.58 -15.70
CA GLU A 298 -5.72 6.38 -17.01
C GLU A 298 -6.54 7.58 -17.44
N GLN A 299 -7.32 8.14 -16.52
CA GLN A 299 -8.16 9.29 -16.77
C GLN A 299 -8.29 10.18 -15.54
N LEU A 300 -8.16 11.48 -15.73
CA LEU A 300 -8.40 12.51 -14.74
C LEU A 300 -9.68 13.26 -15.12
N THR A 301 -10.80 12.83 -14.57
CA THR A 301 -12.14 13.34 -14.97
C THR A 301 -12.43 14.70 -14.33
N VAL A 302 -11.99 14.92 -13.10
CA VAL A 302 -12.09 16.19 -12.39
C VAL A 302 -10.70 16.55 -11.86
N ASN A 303 -10.25 17.77 -12.13
CA ASN A 303 -8.91 18.26 -11.76
C ASN A 303 -8.98 19.73 -11.30
N GLY A 304 -9.81 20.00 -10.30
CA GLY A 304 -9.95 21.33 -9.69
C GLY A 304 -8.87 21.65 -8.67
N VAL A 305 -8.16 20.64 -8.16
CA VAL A 305 -7.03 20.77 -7.24
C VAL A 305 -5.93 19.80 -7.64
N GLU A 306 -4.66 20.19 -7.50
CA GLU A 306 -3.53 19.28 -7.72
C GLU A 306 -3.51 18.21 -6.61
N GLN A 307 -3.41 16.92 -6.99
CA GLN A 307 -3.36 15.82 -6.06
C GLN A 307 -2.30 14.80 -6.49
N ASN A 308 -1.26 14.62 -5.66
CA ASN A 308 -0.05 13.86 -6.00
C ASN A 308 0.08 12.52 -5.26
N LEU A 309 -0.76 12.24 -4.25
CA LEU A 309 -0.75 10.91 -3.61
C LEU A 309 -1.27 9.85 -4.58
N ARG A 310 -0.66 8.65 -4.55
CA ARG A 310 -1.01 7.50 -5.41
C ARG A 310 -1.31 6.28 -4.52
N PHE A 311 -0.76 5.12 -4.79
CA PHE A 311 -0.82 4.01 -3.84
C PHE A 311 -0.28 4.42 -2.48
N GLN A 312 -0.65 3.74 -1.41
CA GLN A 312 -0.20 4.10 -0.06
C GLN A 312 1.33 4.27 -0.02
N GLY A 313 1.78 5.41 0.50
CA GLY A 313 3.20 5.79 0.57
C GLY A 313 3.78 6.40 -0.70
N GLN A 314 3.01 6.46 -1.80
CA GLN A 314 3.48 6.99 -3.08
C GLN A 314 3.09 8.46 -3.30
N TYR A 315 4.01 9.21 -3.88
CA TYR A 315 3.84 10.61 -4.31
C TYR A 315 4.27 10.74 -5.77
N PHE A 316 3.40 11.27 -6.62
CA PHE A 316 3.65 11.46 -8.04
C PHE A 316 4.57 12.64 -8.31
N ASP A 317 5.62 12.41 -9.09
CA ASP A 317 6.54 13.42 -9.58
C ASP A 317 6.28 13.70 -11.07
N ARG A 318 5.70 14.85 -11.33
CA ARG A 318 5.25 15.27 -12.67
C ARG A 318 6.42 15.38 -13.67
N GLU A 319 7.58 15.79 -13.21
CA GLU A 319 8.80 15.97 -14.02
C GLU A 319 9.39 14.65 -14.54
N THR A 320 9.10 13.53 -13.90
CA THR A 320 9.61 12.21 -14.30
C THR A 320 8.53 11.22 -14.71
N ALA A 321 7.27 11.49 -14.31
CA ALA A 321 6.14 10.56 -14.32
C ALA A 321 6.36 9.31 -13.43
N LEU A 322 7.33 9.35 -12.51
CA LEU A 322 7.56 8.31 -11.51
C LEU A 322 6.77 8.62 -10.23
N HIS A 323 6.57 7.60 -9.39
CA HIS A 323 6.06 7.76 -8.04
C HIS A 323 7.21 7.61 -7.04
N TYR A 324 7.49 8.65 -6.27
CA TYR A 324 8.38 8.56 -5.12
C TYR A 324 7.71 7.72 -4.03
N ASN A 325 8.35 6.66 -3.57
CA ASN A 325 7.85 5.73 -2.56
C ASN A 325 8.88 5.54 -1.44
N THR A 326 9.10 6.55 -0.65
CA THR A 326 10.03 6.68 0.49
C THR A 326 11.47 6.28 0.16
N PHE A 327 11.77 4.99 -0.02
CA PHE A 327 13.15 4.50 -0.28
C PHE A 327 13.43 4.22 -1.74
N ARG A 328 12.41 4.13 -2.59
CA ARG A 328 12.55 3.84 -4.02
C ARG A 328 11.65 4.74 -4.87
N TYR A 329 11.89 4.70 -6.17
CA TYR A 329 11.00 5.28 -7.17
C TYR A 329 10.33 4.17 -7.97
N TYR A 330 9.03 4.29 -8.12
CA TYR A 330 8.17 3.35 -8.81
C TYR A 330 7.77 3.88 -10.19
N ASP A 331 7.92 3.06 -11.23
CA ASP A 331 7.42 3.37 -12.57
C ASP A 331 6.06 2.70 -12.78
N PRO A 332 4.94 3.47 -12.76
CA PRO A 332 3.59 2.90 -12.86
C PRO A 332 3.29 2.30 -14.24
N ALA A 333 3.96 2.74 -15.30
CA ALA A 333 3.83 2.16 -16.63
C ALA A 333 4.44 0.76 -16.70
N LEU A 334 5.58 0.55 -16.05
CA LEU A 334 6.22 -0.76 -15.89
C LEU A 334 5.61 -1.61 -14.77
N GLY A 335 5.01 -0.99 -13.74
CA GLY A 335 4.52 -1.66 -12.55
C GLY A 335 5.63 -2.19 -11.64
N ARG A 336 6.77 -1.47 -11.55
CA ARG A 336 7.94 -1.89 -10.77
C ARG A 336 8.81 -0.72 -10.32
N PHE A 337 9.70 -1.00 -9.40
CA PHE A 337 10.72 -0.03 -8.98
C PHE A 337 11.82 0.13 -10.01
N VAL A 338 12.44 1.32 -10.04
CA VAL A 338 13.54 1.65 -10.96
C VAL A 338 14.93 1.31 -10.41
N THR A 339 15.01 1.00 -9.11
CA THR A 339 16.23 0.56 -8.41
C THR A 339 15.99 -0.78 -7.72
N GLN A 340 17.06 -1.47 -7.38
CA GLN A 340 17.00 -2.70 -6.59
C GLN A 340 16.49 -2.40 -5.18
N ASP A 341 15.89 -3.41 -4.55
CA ASP A 341 15.44 -3.31 -3.17
C ASP A 341 16.63 -3.11 -2.21
N PRO A 342 16.65 -2.04 -1.39
CA PRO A 342 17.69 -1.82 -0.40
C PRO A 342 17.79 -2.93 0.65
N VAL A 343 16.74 -3.77 0.82
CA VAL A 343 16.77 -4.94 1.70
C VAL A 343 17.30 -6.18 1.00
N GLY A 344 17.58 -6.10 -0.30
CA GLY A 344 18.09 -7.19 -1.11
C GLY A 344 17.09 -8.35 -1.22
N LEU A 345 17.57 -9.59 -1.29
CA LEU A 345 16.74 -10.79 -1.43
C LEU A 345 15.78 -11.05 -0.24
N PHE A 346 15.86 -10.28 0.85
CA PHE A 346 14.86 -10.34 1.91
C PHE A 346 13.51 -9.79 1.49
N GLY A 347 13.50 -8.93 0.45
CA GLY A 347 12.27 -8.43 -0.17
C GLY A 347 11.68 -9.36 -1.23
N GLY A 348 12.30 -10.51 -1.49
CA GLY A 348 11.90 -11.45 -2.53
C GLY A 348 12.98 -11.67 -3.60
N ASP A 349 12.75 -12.64 -4.48
CA ASP A 349 13.71 -13.01 -5.53
C ASP A 349 13.80 -11.95 -6.64
N ASN A 350 12.77 -11.15 -6.84
CA ASN A 350 12.76 -10.05 -7.79
C ASN A 350 12.92 -8.70 -7.08
N LEU A 351 14.16 -8.20 -7.06
CA LEU A 351 14.54 -6.97 -6.37
C LEU A 351 13.85 -5.68 -6.87
N TYR A 352 13.13 -5.75 -7.99
CA TYR A 352 12.41 -4.61 -8.57
C TYR A 352 10.90 -4.71 -8.41
N GLN A 353 10.39 -5.81 -7.88
CA GLN A 353 8.96 -6.04 -7.75
C GLN A 353 8.35 -5.07 -6.73
N TYR A 354 7.15 -4.54 -7.05
CA TYR A 354 6.33 -3.76 -6.11
C TYR A 354 5.42 -4.69 -5.31
N ALA A 355 4.62 -5.51 -6.00
CA ALA A 355 3.67 -6.42 -5.42
C ALA A 355 3.31 -7.55 -6.41
N LYS A 356 2.71 -8.63 -5.93
CA LYS A 356 2.17 -9.70 -6.80
C LYS A 356 0.95 -9.20 -7.58
N ASN A 357 0.08 -8.48 -6.90
CA ASN A 357 -1.00 -7.72 -7.51
C ASN A 357 -1.28 -6.46 -6.69
N THR A 358 -1.76 -5.43 -7.35
CA THR A 358 -2.03 -4.12 -6.78
C THR A 358 -3.47 -3.95 -6.29
N GLN A 359 -4.26 -5.03 -6.27
CA GLN A 359 -5.65 -4.99 -5.82
C GLN A 359 -5.79 -5.38 -4.35
N SER A 360 -4.78 -6.09 -3.80
CA SER A 360 -4.74 -6.56 -2.42
C SER A 360 -3.40 -6.32 -1.72
N TRP A 361 -2.33 -5.99 -2.46
CA TRP A 361 -0.99 -5.77 -1.93
C TRP A 361 -0.55 -4.33 -2.07
N ILE A 362 0.12 -3.81 -1.02
CA ILE A 362 0.71 -2.47 -0.97
C ILE A 362 2.14 -2.57 -0.41
N ASP A 363 3.04 -1.77 -0.99
CA ASP A 363 4.38 -1.52 -0.43
C ASP A 363 4.49 -0.03 -0.10
N SER A 364 4.10 0.35 1.12
CA SER A 364 4.02 1.76 1.54
C SER A 364 5.36 2.44 1.74
N LEU A 365 6.46 1.68 1.78
CA LEU A 365 7.80 2.21 2.02
C LEU A 365 8.74 2.07 0.83
N GLY A 366 8.34 1.34 -0.19
CA GLY A 366 9.26 0.94 -1.26
C GLY A 366 10.32 -0.05 -0.75
N LEU A 367 9.93 -0.94 0.15
CA LEU A 367 10.72 -2.03 0.71
C LEU A 367 9.81 -3.23 0.77
N ALA A 368 10.16 -4.31 0.14
CA ALA A 368 9.32 -5.51 0.11
C ALA A 368 9.21 -6.25 1.48
N CYS A 369 9.76 -5.70 2.55
CA CYS A 369 9.53 -6.14 3.94
C CYS A 369 8.22 -5.54 4.45
N ASP A 370 7.13 -6.24 4.25
CA ASP A 370 5.84 -5.82 4.79
C ASP A 370 5.69 -6.28 6.26
N LYS A 371 4.97 -5.46 7.07
CA LYS A 371 4.45 -5.98 8.33
C LYS A 371 3.66 -7.25 7.97
N TRP A 372 3.80 -8.29 8.76
CA TRP A 372 3.24 -9.63 8.57
C TRP A 372 4.05 -10.54 7.63
N ASP A 373 5.24 -10.16 7.16
CA ASP A 373 6.08 -11.08 6.41
C ASP A 373 6.47 -12.31 7.25
N VAL A 374 6.25 -13.47 6.65
CA VAL A 374 6.52 -14.79 7.26
C VAL A 374 7.83 -15.31 6.72
N SER A 375 8.78 -15.58 7.62
CA SER A 375 10.10 -16.13 7.28
C SER A 375 10.74 -16.77 8.51
N THR A 376 12.04 -17.06 8.44
CA THR A 376 12.79 -17.44 9.64
C THR A 376 13.06 -16.20 10.53
N HIS A 377 13.22 -16.41 11.82
CA HIS A 377 13.48 -15.31 12.76
C HIS A 377 14.74 -14.52 12.42
N GLN A 378 15.81 -15.21 12.01
CA GLN A 378 17.08 -14.55 11.64
C GLN A 378 16.93 -13.74 10.34
N ALA A 379 16.20 -14.26 9.36
CA ALA A 379 15.91 -13.52 8.13
C ALA A 379 15.13 -12.23 8.43
N ASN A 380 14.04 -12.34 9.20
CA ASN A 380 13.25 -11.20 9.63
C ASN A 380 14.06 -10.19 10.45
N LYS A 381 14.91 -10.66 11.37
CA LYS A 381 15.82 -9.76 12.10
C LYS A 381 16.79 -9.02 11.19
N ASN A 382 17.39 -9.72 10.23
CA ASN A 382 18.31 -9.09 9.28
C ASN A 382 17.58 -8.05 8.40
N ALA A 383 16.37 -8.35 7.99
CA ALA A 383 15.53 -7.46 7.19
C ALA A 383 15.26 -6.10 7.87
N VAL A 384 15.08 -6.07 9.19
CA VAL A 384 14.78 -4.86 9.97
C VAL A 384 16.00 -4.26 10.69
N LYS A 385 17.16 -4.96 10.69
CA LYS A 385 18.36 -4.53 11.41
C LYS A 385 18.90 -3.20 10.88
N GLY A 386 19.11 -2.25 11.78
CA GLY A 386 19.62 -0.91 11.44
C GLY A 386 18.58 -0.01 10.74
N LYS A 387 17.38 -0.51 10.47
CA LYS A 387 16.29 0.27 9.90
C LYS A 387 15.25 0.55 10.98
N ASN A 388 14.86 1.80 11.15
CA ASN A 388 13.85 2.17 12.17
C ASN A 388 12.43 1.99 11.62
N LEU A 389 12.11 0.78 11.16
CA LEU A 389 10.82 0.43 10.55
C LEU A 389 9.69 0.28 11.58
N GLY A 390 10.00 0.31 12.88
CA GLY A 390 8.99 0.06 13.92
C GLY A 390 8.50 -1.40 13.98
N LEU A 391 9.21 -2.31 13.31
CA LEU A 391 8.89 -3.74 13.25
C LEU A 391 9.85 -4.56 14.11
N ASP A 392 9.34 -5.68 14.60
CA ASP A 392 10.08 -6.73 15.30
C ASP A 392 9.78 -8.10 14.68
N SER A 393 10.73 -9.02 14.77
CA SER A 393 10.51 -10.41 14.40
C SER A 393 9.90 -11.18 15.59
N HIS A 394 8.65 -11.60 15.43
CA HIS A 394 7.91 -12.38 16.42
C HIS A 394 7.98 -13.88 16.10
N HIS A 395 8.60 -14.66 16.99
CA HIS A 395 8.53 -16.12 16.92
C HIS A 395 7.11 -16.61 17.16
N VAL A 396 6.61 -17.46 16.30
CA VAL A 396 5.41 -18.23 16.56
C VAL A 396 5.79 -19.63 17.04
N GLY A 397 5.32 -19.95 18.22
CA GLY A 397 5.93 -20.97 19.05
C GLY A 397 6.99 -20.32 19.96
N GLN A 398 6.60 -19.93 21.15
CA GLN A 398 7.50 -19.24 22.09
C GLN A 398 8.83 -20.00 22.23
N LYS A 399 9.95 -19.29 21.93
CA LYS A 399 11.30 -19.82 21.79
C LYS A 399 11.70 -20.87 22.87
N ASN A 400 11.43 -20.57 24.12
CA ASN A 400 11.83 -21.46 25.22
C ASN A 400 10.99 -22.75 25.27
N LEU A 401 9.67 -22.62 25.06
CA LEU A 401 8.77 -23.77 25.02
C LEU A 401 9.03 -24.69 23.82
N MET A 402 9.32 -24.06 22.64
CA MET A 402 9.61 -24.86 21.44
C MET A 402 10.92 -25.65 21.56
N LYS A 403 11.92 -25.13 22.26
CA LYS A 403 13.16 -25.88 22.54
C LYS A 403 12.94 -27.16 23.35
N ASP A 404 11.95 -27.11 24.26
CA ASP A 404 11.62 -28.28 25.12
C ASP A 404 10.67 -29.27 24.43
N LEU A 405 9.90 -28.80 23.42
CA LEU A 405 8.81 -29.56 22.79
C LEU A 405 9.13 -30.05 21.36
N VAL A 406 10.20 -29.55 20.74
CA VAL A 406 10.58 -29.87 19.35
C VAL A 406 12.06 -30.24 19.30
N GLU A 407 12.35 -31.47 18.91
CA GLU A 407 13.72 -31.93 18.75
C GLU A 407 14.45 -31.16 17.63
N GLY A 408 15.65 -30.66 17.93
CA GLY A 408 16.44 -29.88 16.96
C GLY A 408 15.93 -28.47 16.67
N TYR A 409 15.03 -27.93 17.50
CA TYR A 409 14.55 -26.55 17.31
C TYR A 409 15.69 -25.52 17.44
N ASP A 410 15.95 -24.80 16.36
CA ASP A 410 16.86 -23.65 16.34
C ASP A 410 16.06 -22.33 16.30
N PRO A 411 16.18 -21.48 17.32
CA PRO A 411 15.50 -20.19 17.34
C PRO A 411 15.87 -19.26 16.18
N ALA A 412 17.06 -19.39 15.60
CA ALA A 412 17.47 -18.51 14.48
C ALA A 412 16.68 -18.84 13.20
N THR A 413 16.48 -20.13 12.94
CA THR A 413 15.73 -20.62 11.78
C THR A 413 14.26 -20.84 12.05
N GLY A 414 13.81 -20.75 13.31
CA GLY A 414 12.41 -20.94 13.69
C GLY A 414 11.47 -19.97 12.96
N PRO A 415 10.25 -20.45 12.59
CA PRO A 415 9.24 -19.64 11.93
C PRO A 415 8.87 -18.38 12.71
N ALA A 416 8.86 -17.26 12.04
CA ALA A 416 8.56 -15.97 12.63
C ALA A 416 7.81 -15.07 11.64
N MET A 417 7.16 -14.05 12.19
CA MET A 417 6.46 -13.03 11.43
C MET A 417 6.97 -11.64 11.82
N LEU A 418 7.09 -10.73 10.85
CA LEU A 418 7.33 -9.32 11.14
C LEU A 418 6.06 -8.69 11.70
N VAL A 419 6.14 -8.15 12.91
CA VAL A 419 5.02 -7.49 13.60
C VAL A 419 5.40 -6.09 14.06
N PRO A 420 4.46 -5.15 14.22
CA PRO A 420 4.74 -3.87 14.84
C PRO A 420 5.33 -4.03 16.25
N ARG A 421 6.30 -3.19 16.61
CA ARG A 421 6.88 -3.16 17.98
C ARG A 421 5.83 -2.88 19.04
N VAL A 422 4.87 -2.01 18.71
CA VAL A 422 3.71 -1.75 19.56
C VAL A 422 2.81 -2.99 19.55
N GLY A 423 2.66 -3.60 20.68
CA GLY A 423 2.01 -4.89 20.87
C GLY A 423 2.97 -6.08 20.96
N HIS A 424 4.25 -5.94 20.59
CA HIS A 424 5.28 -6.97 20.72
C HIS A 424 6.29 -6.69 21.84
N THR A 425 7.08 -5.63 21.71
CA THR A 425 8.08 -5.19 22.70
C THR A 425 7.67 -3.91 23.43
N VAL A 426 6.80 -3.11 22.83
CA VAL A 426 6.17 -1.95 23.44
C VAL A 426 4.69 -2.26 23.67
N SER A 427 4.18 -1.96 24.87
CA SER A 427 2.76 -2.23 25.20
C SER A 427 1.82 -1.42 24.31
N LYS A 428 0.80 -2.07 23.75
CA LYS A 428 -0.28 -1.43 23.01
C LYS A 428 -1.34 -0.98 24.00
N GLU A 429 -1.72 0.28 23.98
CA GLU A 429 -2.71 0.86 24.88
C GLU A 429 -4.03 0.06 24.85
N GLY A 430 -4.57 -0.27 26.02
CA GLY A 430 -5.80 -1.06 26.17
C GLY A 430 -5.69 -2.54 25.83
N VAL A 431 -4.59 -3.00 25.21
CA VAL A 431 -4.45 -4.38 24.69
C VAL A 431 -3.24 -5.11 25.30
N GLY A 432 -2.14 -4.39 25.59
CA GLY A 432 -0.90 -4.96 26.10
C GLY A 432 0.02 -5.50 25.01
N ILE A 433 0.75 -6.55 25.30
CA ILE A 433 1.64 -7.27 24.37
C ILE A 433 1.16 -8.69 24.10
N VAL A 434 1.74 -9.33 23.05
CA VAL A 434 1.54 -10.76 22.78
C VAL A 434 1.98 -11.59 23.99
N SER A 435 1.12 -12.49 24.46
CA SER A 435 1.34 -13.29 25.66
C SER A 435 2.59 -14.19 25.54
N ARG A 436 3.38 -14.22 26.61
CA ARG A 436 4.56 -15.09 26.75
C ARG A 436 4.35 -16.16 27.84
N SER A 437 3.11 -16.45 28.21
CA SER A 437 2.80 -17.44 29.24
C SER A 437 3.24 -18.85 28.86
N SER A 438 3.84 -19.59 29.79
CA SER A 438 4.13 -21.02 29.65
C SER A 438 2.95 -21.92 30.03
N ILE A 439 1.85 -21.33 30.51
CA ILE A 439 0.65 -22.03 30.93
C ILE A 439 -0.39 -22.00 29.82
N ASN A 440 -0.94 -23.14 29.47
CA ASN A 440 -2.04 -23.28 28.55
C ASN A 440 -3.33 -22.69 29.16
N PRO A 441 -3.93 -21.64 28.61
CA PRO A 441 -5.10 -21.01 29.22
C PRO A 441 -6.36 -21.89 29.22
N ARG A 442 -6.37 -22.98 28.43
CA ARG A 442 -7.51 -23.95 28.42
C ARG A 442 -7.46 -24.96 29.53
N THR A 443 -6.25 -25.38 29.93
CA THR A 443 -6.07 -26.47 30.91
C THR A 443 -5.58 -25.98 32.27
N GLY A 444 -5.02 -24.77 32.34
CA GLY A 444 -4.33 -24.24 33.52
C GLY A 444 -2.99 -24.91 33.81
N LEU A 445 -2.50 -25.79 32.94
CA LEU A 445 -1.26 -26.57 33.09
C LEU A 445 -0.20 -26.08 32.06
N PRO A 446 1.10 -26.42 32.28
CA PRO A 446 2.13 -26.17 31.28
C PRO A 446 1.81 -26.81 29.94
N PHE A 447 2.29 -26.18 28.85
CA PHE A 447 2.14 -26.73 27.50
C PHE A 447 2.94 -28.04 27.36
N THR A 448 2.31 -29.06 26.80
CA THR A 448 2.92 -30.35 26.48
C THR A 448 2.99 -30.63 24.97
N SER A 449 2.48 -29.74 24.15
CA SER A 449 2.43 -29.88 22.70
C SER A 449 2.87 -28.58 22.02
N ALA A 450 3.81 -28.67 21.08
CA ALA A 450 4.24 -27.57 20.23
C ALA A 450 3.08 -26.97 19.42
N ARG A 451 2.15 -27.83 18.96
CA ARG A 451 0.93 -27.41 18.24
C ARG A 451 0.06 -26.49 19.09
N ASP A 452 -0.10 -26.78 20.39
CA ASP A 452 -0.91 -25.94 21.28
C ASP A 452 -0.24 -24.60 21.58
N VAL A 453 1.09 -24.55 21.65
CA VAL A 453 1.87 -23.32 21.79
C VAL A 453 1.66 -22.43 20.56
N VAL A 454 1.83 -22.98 19.35
CA VAL A 454 1.59 -22.24 18.09
C VAL A 454 0.15 -21.79 17.98
N ALA A 455 -0.82 -22.64 18.31
CA ALA A 455 -2.24 -22.26 18.29
C ALA A 455 -2.57 -21.13 19.28
N ARG A 456 -1.91 -21.08 20.45
CA ARG A 456 -2.00 -19.96 21.39
C ARG A 456 -1.44 -18.69 20.76
N ASP A 457 -0.23 -18.75 20.18
CA ASP A 457 0.45 -17.58 19.62
C ASP A 457 -0.32 -16.99 18.43
N ILE A 458 -0.93 -17.82 17.57
CA ILE A 458 -1.82 -17.36 16.52
C ILE A 458 -3.03 -16.59 17.08
N ARG A 459 -3.65 -17.08 18.15
CA ARG A 459 -4.76 -16.36 18.80
C ARG A 459 -4.30 -15.04 19.42
N GLU A 460 -3.13 -15.02 20.03
CA GLU A 460 -2.54 -13.81 20.61
C GLU A 460 -2.18 -12.78 19.54
N LEU A 461 -1.64 -13.21 18.40
CA LEU A 461 -1.40 -12.32 17.26
C LEU A 461 -2.71 -11.66 16.81
N ARG A 462 -3.80 -12.42 16.68
CA ARG A 462 -5.11 -11.84 16.34
C ARG A 462 -5.67 -10.91 17.40
N ARG A 463 -5.45 -11.21 18.69
CA ARG A 463 -5.89 -10.36 19.79
C ARG A 463 -5.18 -9.02 19.80
N VAL A 464 -3.87 -9.01 19.59
CA VAL A 464 -3.03 -7.81 19.65
C VAL A 464 -3.06 -7.04 18.32
N TYR A 465 -3.15 -7.77 17.21
CA TYR A 465 -3.14 -7.25 15.85
C TYR A 465 -4.34 -7.81 15.07
N PRO A 466 -5.56 -7.28 15.30
CA PRO A 466 -6.76 -7.75 14.60
C PRO A 466 -6.68 -7.56 13.08
N GLU A 467 -5.80 -6.65 12.63
CA GLU A 467 -5.54 -6.34 11.22
C GLU A 467 -4.60 -7.34 10.52
N VAL A 468 -4.04 -8.36 11.22
CA VAL A 468 -3.16 -9.35 10.60
C VAL A 468 -3.93 -10.17 9.55
N PRO A 469 -3.46 -10.25 8.28
CA PRO A 469 -4.14 -11.01 7.24
C PRO A 469 -4.23 -12.51 7.57
N ASN A 470 -5.36 -13.13 7.25
CA ASN A 470 -5.56 -14.57 7.48
C ASN A 470 -4.56 -15.42 6.70
N GLU A 471 -4.26 -15.01 5.46
CA GLU A 471 -3.31 -15.67 4.56
C GLU A 471 -1.92 -15.75 5.21
N LYS A 472 -1.49 -14.66 5.85
CA LYS A 472 -0.19 -14.61 6.56
C LYS A 472 -0.16 -15.51 7.80
N LEU A 473 -1.26 -15.63 8.51
CA LEU A 473 -1.37 -16.59 9.61
C LEU A 473 -1.38 -18.03 9.10
N GLN A 474 -2.02 -18.32 7.96
CA GLN A 474 -1.99 -19.63 7.31
C GLN A 474 -0.59 -19.97 6.80
N GLU A 475 0.10 -19.03 6.16
CA GLU A 475 1.50 -19.17 5.72
C GLU A 475 2.41 -19.51 6.90
N LEU A 476 2.26 -18.83 8.03
CA LEU A 476 3.02 -19.05 9.25
C LEU A 476 2.75 -20.45 9.87
N ILE A 477 1.49 -20.89 9.86
CA ILE A 477 1.10 -22.24 10.29
C ILE A 477 1.70 -23.29 9.34
N ALA A 478 1.63 -23.05 8.03
CA ALA A 478 2.17 -23.95 7.02
C ALA A 478 3.69 -24.09 7.14
N LEU A 479 4.40 -22.97 7.36
CA LEU A 479 5.84 -22.96 7.57
C LEU A 479 6.21 -23.76 8.82
N ASN A 480 5.50 -23.59 9.96
CA ASN A 480 5.70 -24.39 11.16
C ASN A 480 5.50 -25.90 10.90
N LYS A 481 4.43 -26.27 10.19
CA LYS A 481 4.15 -27.68 9.83
C LYS A 481 5.18 -28.27 8.87
N SER A 482 5.76 -27.45 7.99
CA SER A 482 6.79 -27.91 7.05
C SER A 482 8.12 -28.19 7.76
N MET A 483 8.49 -27.33 8.70
CA MET A 483 9.75 -27.42 9.43
C MET A 483 9.73 -28.45 10.57
N TYR A 484 8.57 -28.65 11.21
CA TYR A 484 8.43 -29.51 12.38
C TYR A 484 7.38 -30.59 12.15
N PRO A 485 7.81 -31.82 11.82
CA PRO A 485 6.90 -32.95 11.53
C PRO A 485 5.91 -33.29 12.67
N GLU A 486 6.28 -33.02 13.92
CA GLU A 486 5.44 -33.23 15.10
C GLU A 486 4.16 -32.39 15.07
N MET A 487 4.17 -31.29 14.33
CA MET A 487 3.01 -30.42 14.19
C MET A 487 1.99 -30.89 13.15
N ARG A 488 2.31 -31.96 12.42
CA ARG A 488 1.40 -32.56 11.41
C ARG A 488 0.41 -33.58 12.03
N LYS A 489 0.69 -33.98 13.25
CA LYS A 489 -0.13 -34.97 13.99
C LYS A 489 -1.30 -34.34 14.75
#